data_95dc9e4a96c75cfd7eaadcdb01524126
#
_entry.id   95dc9e4a96c75cfd7eaadcdb01524126
#
_cell.length_a   1.000
_cell.length_b   1.000
_cell.length_c   1.000
_cell.angle_alpha   90.00
_cell.angle_beta   90.00
_cell.angle_gamma   90.00
#
_symmetry.space_group_name_H-M   'P 1'
#
loop_
_entity.id
_entity.type
_entity.pdbx_description
1 polymer ?
#
loop_
_entity_poly.entity_id
_entity_poly.type
_entity_poly.pdbx_seq_one_letter_code
_entity_poly.pdbx_strand_id
1 'polypeptide(L)'
;MKKNILYAQSGGVTPVINATACGVIEAANKNRDLIGKVLAGSDGIIGVLREELIDTSKENKSAITGLRHTPGGAFGSCRYKLRGIEESKREYERLIDVLRAHDVGYFFYNGGGDSADTAYKVSQIGKTLGFPVQCIGVPKTIDNDLPVTDNCPGFGSVAKYVAVSIMEASLDVESMASSSTKVFILEVMGRHAGWIAAAAGLAARKEGDPPHVIL
;
A
#
# COMPACT_ATOMS: atom_id res chain seq x y z
N MET A 1 30.44 -0.11 -5.29
CA MET A 1 29.53 0.42 -6.35
C MET A 1 28.20 0.76 -5.74
N LYS A 2 27.56 1.82 -6.19
CA LYS A 2 26.19 2.20 -5.78
C LYS A 2 25.23 1.14 -6.26
N LYS A 3 24.25 0.78 -5.42
CA LYS A 3 23.20 -0.16 -5.79
C LYS A 3 21.89 0.58 -6.05
N ASN A 4 21.06 0.04 -6.92
CA ASN A 4 19.74 0.58 -7.22
C ASN A 4 18.71 0.13 -6.18
N ILE A 5 17.65 0.90 -6.05
CA ILE A 5 16.45 0.53 -5.32
C ILE A 5 15.42 0.01 -6.32
N LEU A 6 14.75 -1.08 -5.97
CA LEU A 6 13.48 -1.47 -6.56
C LEU A 6 12.37 -1.18 -5.55
N TYR A 7 11.34 -0.47 -5.99
CA TYR A 7 10.11 -0.21 -5.23
C TYR A 7 8.92 -0.87 -5.92
N ALA A 8 8.08 -1.56 -5.18
CA ALA A 8 6.86 -2.15 -5.71
C ALA A 8 5.70 -1.99 -4.72
N GLN A 9 4.48 -1.80 -5.26
CA GLN A 9 3.24 -1.68 -4.50
C GLN A 9 2.47 -3.01 -4.54
N SER A 10 1.74 -3.32 -3.48
CA SER A 10 1.02 -4.58 -3.36
C SER A 10 -0.33 -4.41 -2.67
N GLY A 11 -1.33 -5.10 -3.21
CA GLY A 11 -2.69 -5.13 -2.69
C GLY A 11 -3.50 -3.88 -2.99
N GLY A 12 -4.58 -3.66 -2.23
CA GLY A 12 -5.41 -2.46 -2.37
C GLY A 12 -4.62 -1.19 -2.07
N VAL A 13 -4.83 -0.15 -2.86
CA VAL A 13 -4.16 1.14 -2.64
C VAL A 13 -4.83 1.90 -1.49
N THR A 14 -4.04 2.72 -0.80
CA THR A 14 -4.51 3.63 0.25
C THR A 14 -4.26 5.07 -0.15
N PRO A 15 -4.89 6.06 0.50
CA PRO A 15 -4.67 7.47 0.20
C PRO A 15 -3.20 7.91 0.32
N VAL A 16 -2.40 7.19 1.09
CA VAL A 16 -1.00 7.56 1.39
C VAL A 16 0.04 6.69 0.68
N ILE A 17 -0.36 5.74 -0.17
CA ILE A 17 0.59 4.81 -0.80
C ILE A 17 1.59 5.53 -1.71
N ASN A 18 1.14 6.53 -2.45
CA ASN A 18 2.01 7.34 -3.30
C ASN A 18 2.89 8.29 -2.49
N ALA A 19 2.42 8.80 -1.35
CA ALA A 19 3.25 9.60 -0.44
C ALA A 19 4.40 8.77 0.12
N THR A 20 4.17 7.50 0.42
CA THR A 20 5.22 6.55 0.80
C THR A 20 6.23 6.35 -0.33
N ALA A 21 5.77 6.14 -1.57
CA ALA A 21 6.65 6.06 -2.74
C ALA A 21 7.49 7.34 -2.92
N CYS A 22 6.87 8.50 -2.78
CA CYS A 22 7.57 9.79 -2.80
C CYS A 22 8.68 9.83 -1.76
N GLY A 23 8.40 9.39 -0.52
CA GLY A 23 9.39 9.34 0.56
C GLY A 23 10.60 8.47 0.22
N VAL A 24 10.39 7.28 -0.36
CA VAL A 24 11.47 6.39 -0.80
C VAL A 24 12.31 7.06 -1.88
N ILE A 25 11.68 7.65 -2.90
CA ILE A 25 12.37 8.31 -4.02
C ILE A 25 13.15 9.52 -3.53
N GLU A 26 12.54 10.38 -2.70
CA GLU A 26 13.22 11.57 -2.17
C GLU A 26 14.39 11.21 -1.24
N ALA A 27 14.25 10.18 -0.41
CA ALA A 27 15.33 9.70 0.45
C ALA A 27 16.50 9.17 -0.39
N ALA A 28 16.23 8.40 -1.43
CA ALA A 28 17.24 7.94 -2.36
C ALA A 28 17.95 9.11 -3.07
N ASN A 29 17.19 10.11 -3.52
CA ASN A 29 17.73 11.29 -4.17
C ASN A 29 18.62 12.17 -3.25
N LYS A 30 18.40 12.13 -1.94
CA LYS A 30 19.26 12.80 -0.95
C LYS A 30 20.55 12.03 -0.67
N ASN A 31 20.60 10.74 -0.99
CA ASN A 31 21.72 9.84 -0.72
C ASN A 31 22.34 9.28 -2.01
N ARG A 32 22.48 10.13 -3.03
CA ARG A 32 23.01 9.73 -4.36
C ARG A 32 24.48 9.30 -4.34
N ASP A 33 25.19 9.53 -3.29
CA ASP A 33 26.54 9.02 -3.05
C ASP A 33 26.54 7.50 -2.76
N LEU A 34 25.46 6.99 -2.15
CA LEU A 34 25.28 5.59 -1.76
C LEU A 34 24.32 4.84 -2.70
N ILE A 35 23.27 5.51 -3.15
CA ILE A 35 22.17 4.94 -3.94
C ILE A 35 22.28 5.36 -5.41
N GLY A 36 22.03 4.43 -6.30
CA GLY A 36 21.91 4.67 -7.72
C GLY A 36 20.53 5.21 -8.10
N LYS A 37 19.77 4.45 -8.86
CA LYS A 37 18.41 4.79 -9.29
C LYS A 37 17.36 4.16 -8.37
N VAL A 38 16.16 4.76 -8.39
CA VAL A 38 14.94 4.10 -7.92
C VAL A 38 14.14 3.65 -9.13
N LEU A 39 13.98 2.34 -9.25
CA LEU A 39 13.13 1.68 -10.24
C LEU A 39 11.82 1.29 -9.55
N ALA A 40 10.69 1.58 -10.17
CA ALA A 40 9.39 1.15 -9.68
C ALA A 40 8.83 0.04 -10.56
N GLY A 41 8.37 -1.07 -9.95
CA GLY A 41 7.68 -2.13 -10.68
C GLY A 41 6.30 -1.67 -11.13
N SER A 42 6.01 -1.73 -12.44
CA SER A 42 4.68 -1.48 -12.97
C SER A 42 3.73 -2.60 -12.51
N ASP A 43 2.59 -2.22 -11.94
CA ASP A 43 1.65 -3.19 -11.35
C ASP A 43 2.27 -4.15 -10.32
N GLY A 44 3.16 -3.61 -9.49
CA GLY A 44 3.76 -4.32 -8.37
C GLY A 44 4.70 -5.45 -8.77
N ILE A 45 4.62 -6.60 -8.06
CA ILE A 45 5.54 -7.72 -8.27
C ILE A 45 5.37 -8.38 -9.64
N ILE A 46 4.18 -8.32 -10.23
CA ILE A 46 3.92 -8.88 -11.56
C ILE A 46 4.76 -8.15 -12.61
N GLY A 47 4.79 -6.83 -12.58
CA GLY A 47 5.64 -6.05 -13.47
C GLY A 47 7.12 -6.29 -13.22
N VAL A 48 7.53 -6.48 -11.98
CA VAL A 48 8.91 -6.86 -11.67
C VAL A 48 9.28 -8.20 -12.33
N LEU A 49 8.43 -9.22 -12.22
CA LEU A 49 8.64 -10.54 -12.85
C LEU A 49 8.70 -10.44 -14.38
N ARG A 50 7.98 -9.49 -14.97
CA ARG A 50 7.99 -9.20 -16.42
C ARG A 50 9.08 -8.22 -16.85
N GLU A 51 9.82 -7.68 -15.87
CA GLU A 51 10.85 -6.66 -16.10
C GLU A 51 10.28 -5.32 -16.64
N GLU A 52 9.02 -5.05 -16.34
CA GLU A 52 8.33 -3.80 -16.64
C GLU A 52 8.63 -2.79 -15.52
N LEU A 53 9.76 -2.09 -15.64
CA LEU A 53 10.29 -1.20 -14.61
C LEU A 53 10.26 0.25 -15.06
N ILE A 54 9.74 1.12 -14.20
CA ILE A 54 9.69 2.58 -14.40
C ILE A 54 10.91 3.20 -13.74
N ASP A 55 11.75 3.87 -14.53
CA ASP A 55 12.90 4.61 -14.02
C ASP A 55 12.46 5.99 -13.52
N THR A 56 12.31 6.13 -12.21
CA THR A 56 11.84 7.37 -11.58
C THR A 56 12.84 8.53 -11.69
N SER A 57 14.09 8.26 -12.07
CA SER A 57 15.11 9.31 -12.29
C SER A 57 14.85 10.14 -13.55
N LYS A 58 13.95 9.66 -14.42
CA LYS A 58 13.51 10.39 -15.63
C LYS A 58 12.42 11.41 -15.33
N GLU A 59 11.83 11.35 -14.14
CA GLU A 59 10.79 12.26 -13.70
C GLU A 59 11.37 13.54 -13.09
N ASN A 60 10.67 14.65 -13.31
CA ASN A 60 11.07 15.92 -12.71
C ASN A 60 10.66 15.97 -11.21
N LYS A 61 11.27 16.90 -10.47
CA LYS A 61 11.04 17.07 -9.03
C LYS A 61 9.56 17.35 -8.70
N SER A 62 8.86 18.09 -9.55
CA SER A 62 7.46 18.43 -9.32
C SER A 62 6.57 17.19 -9.44
N ALA A 63 6.80 16.32 -10.43
CA ALA A 63 6.08 15.05 -10.57
C ALA A 63 6.29 14.14 -9.35
N ILE A 64 7.52 13.99 -8.89
CA ILE A 64 7.81 13.20 -7.68
C ILE A 64 7.13 13.80 -6.46
N THR A 65 7.24 15.10 -6.23
CA THR A 65 6.59 15.77 -5.08
C THR A 65 5.06 15.67 -5.18
N GLY A 66 4.50 15.72 -6.40
CA GLY A 66 3.08 15.57 -6.67
C GLY A 66 2.50 14.23 -6.18
N LEU A 67 3.31 13.17 -6.11
CA LEU A 67 2.90 11.87 -5.57
C LEU A 67 2.31 11.96 -4.16
N ARG A 68 2.72 12.93 -3.36
CA ARG A 68 2.21 13.12 -1.98
C ARG A 68 0.69 13.32 -1.92
N HIS A 69 0.12 13.88 -2.98
CA HIS A 69 -1.29 14.24 -3.06
C HIS A 69 -2.02 13.54 -4.22
N THR A 70 -1.36 12.63 -4.93
CA THR A 70 -1.96 11.87 -6.02
C THR A 70 -2.72 10.67 -5.46
N PRO A 71 -4.02 10.53 -5.75
CA PRO A 71 -4.79 9.37 -5.32
C PRO A 71 -4.44 8.12 -6.14
N GLY A 72 -4.81 6.95 -5.63
CA GLY A 72 -4.55 5.66 -6.27
C GLY A 72 -3.10 5.21 -6.14
N GLY A 73 -2.70 4.24 -6.94
CA GLY A 73 -1.33 3.74 -7.04
C GLY A 73 -0.66 4.22 -8.31
N ALA A 74 0.24 5.20 -8.22
CA ALA A 74 0.88 5.83 -9.39
C ALA A 74 1.71 4.84 -10.24
N PHE A 75 2.23 3.79 -9.61
CA PHE A 75 2.98 2.74 -10.30
C PHE A 75 2.15 1.48 -10.54
N GLY A 76 0.83 1.54 -10.33
CA GLY A 76 -0.02 0.36 -10.30
C GLY A 76 0.21 -0.51 -9.06
N SER A 77 -0.62 -1.52 -8.90
CA SER A 77 -0.54 -2.48 -7.81
C SER A 77 -1.13 -3.81 -8.25
N CYS A 78 -0.80 -4.89 -7.56
CA CYS A 78 -1.41 -6.19 -7.83
C CYS A 78 -1.75 -6.94 -6.55
N ARG A 79 -2.74 -7.82 -6.65
CA ARG A 79 -3.03 -8.84 -5.64
C ARG A 79 -2.43 -10.16 -6.11
N TYR A 80 -1.13 -10.30 -5.91
CA TYR A 80 -0.38 -11.49 -6.29
C TYR A 80 0.43 -11.99 -5.10
N LYS A 81 0.21 -13.25 -4.73
CA LYS A 81 0.90 -13.89 -3.61
C LYS A 81 1.90 -14.90 -4.15
N LEU A 82 3.17 -14.63 -3.97
CA LEU A 82 4.21 -15.64 -4.10
C LEU A 82 4.02 -16.68 -2.98
N ARG A 83 3.83 -17.92 -3.37
CA ARG A 83 3.61 -19.04 -2.44
C ARG A 83 4.91 -19.40 -1.69
N GLY A 84 4.96 -20.56 -1.09
CA GLY A 84 6.18 -21.10 -0.48
C GLY A 84 7.35 -21.13 -1.47
N ILE A 85 8.58 -21.06 -0.96
CA ILE A 85 9.78 -21.02 -1.82
C ILE A 85 9.85 -22.22 -2.76
N GLU A 86 9.49 -23.40 -2.27
CA GLU A 86 9.50 -24.64 -3.08
C GLU A 86 8.42 -24.63 -4.17
N GLU A 87 7.22 -24.08 -3.87
CA GLU A 87 6.11 -24.04 -4.82
C GLU A 87 6.31 -22.98 -5.92
N SER A 88 6.89 -21.85 -5.57
CA SER A 88 7.13 -20.71 -6.49
C SER A 88 8.61 -20.50 -6.82
N LYS A 89 9.40 -21.57 -6.79
CA LYS A 89 10.87 -21.50 -6.96
C LYS A 89 11.26 -20.72 -8.22
N ARG A 90 10.65 -21.04 -9.36
CA ARG A 90 10.95 -20.38 -10.65
C ARG A 90 10.67 -18.87 -10.62
N GLU A 91 9.62 -18.46 -9.92
CA GLU A 91 9.26 -17.03 -9.79
C GLU A 91 10.28 -16.30 -8.91
N TYR A 92 10.73 -16.93 -7.82
CA TYR A 92 11.80 -16.37 -6.98
C TYR A 92 13.14 -16.31 -7.74
N GLU A 93 13.50 -17.33 -8.49
CA GLU A 93 14.68 -17.31 -9.35
C GLU A 93 14.60 -16.19 -10.39
N ARG A 94 13.46 -16.06 -11.10
CA ARG A 94 13.22 -14.96 -12.04
C ARG A 94 13.33 -13.60 -11.37
N LEU A 95 12.75 -13.44 -10.18
CA LEU A 95 12.84 -12.19 -9.43
C LEU A 95 14.29 -11.83 -9.13
N ILE A 96 15.09 -12.78 -8.63
CA ILE A 96 16.50 -12.54 -8.33
C ILE A 96 17.29 -12.23 -9.61
N ASP A 97 16.98 -12.85 -10.75
CA ASP A 97 17.61 -12.54 -12.02
C ASP A 97 17.33 -11.10 -12.48
N VAL A 98 16.09 -10.63 -12.34
CA VAL A 98 15.73 -9.22 -12.60
C VAL A 98 16.47 -8.28 -11.66
N LEU A 99 16.49 -8.58 -10.35
CA LEU A 99 17.22 -7.75 -9.38
C LEU A 99 18.70 -7.67 -9.71
N ARG A 100 19.30 -8.79 -10.15
CA ARG A 100 20.71 -8.86 -10.56
C ARG A 100 20.97 -8.07 -11.84
N ALA A 101 20.12 -8.23 -12.87
CA ALA A 101 20.26 -7.55 -14.15
C ALA A 101 20.21 -6.01 -14.01
N HIS A 102 19.43 -5.52 -13.06
CA HIS A 102 19.28 -4.10 -12.78
C HIS A 102 20.13 -3.59 -11.61
N ASP A 103 21.10 -4.35 -11.14
CA ASP A 103 22.00 -4.00 -10.04
C ASP A 103 21.27 -3.51 -8.78
N VAL A 104 20.15 -4.16 -8.45
CA VAL A 104 19.31 -3.82 -7.31
C VAL A 104 19.91 -4.38 -6.03
N GLY A 105 20.22 -3.51 -5.07
CA GLY A 105 20.69 -3.91 -3.74
C GLY A 105 19.63 -3.76 -2.64
N TYR A 106 18.57 -3.01 -2.94
CA TYR A 106 17.51 -2.69 -1.97
C TYR A 106 16.14 -2.91 -2.62
N PHE A 107 15.31 -3.74 -2.01
CA PHE A 107 13.95 -3.99 -2.47
C PHE A 107 12.94 -3.50 -1.43
N PHE A 108 12.23 -2.42 -1.74
CA PHE A 108 11.14 -1.86 -0.94
C PHE A 108 9.81 -2.43 -1.45
N TYR A 109 9.13 -3.21 -0.62
CA TYR A 109 7.84 -3.79 -0.99
C TYR A 109 6.74 -3.22 -0.10
N ASN A 110 5.93 -2.32 -0.67
CA ASN A 110 4.88 -1.58 0.02
C ASN A 110 3.56 -2.33 -0.06
N GLY A 111 3.13 -2.90 1.06
CA GLY A 111 1.92 -3.70 1.11
C GLY A 111 1.53 -4.16 2.51
N GLY A 112 0.60 -5.08 2.59
CA GLY A 112 0.12 -5.68 3.83
C GLY A 112 1.01 -6.84 4.32
N GLY A 113 0.45 -7.68 5.21
CA GLY A 113 1.16 -8.80 5.82
C GLY A 113 1.75 -9.80 4.82
N ASP A 114 0.99 -10.18 3.78
CA ASP A 114 1.49 -11.08 2.71
C ASP A 114 2.67 -10.47 1.95
N SER A 115 2.73 -9.16 1.82
CA SER A 115 3.84 -8.47 1.15
C SER A 115 5.09 -8.45 2.04
N ALA A 116 4.92 -8.28 3.34
CA ALA A 116 6.01 -8.38 4.30
C ALA A 116 6.62 -9.80 4.30
N ASP A 117 5.78 -10.84 4.29
CA ASP A 117 6.20 -12.23 4.16
C ASP A 117 6.96 -12.49 2.85
N THR A 118 6.46 -11.94 1.73
CA THR A 118 7.14 -12.02 0.44
C THR A 118 8.51 -11.34 0.49
N ALA A 119 8.61 -10.13 1.03
CA ALA A 119 9.89 -9.43 1.17
C ALA A 119 10.89 -10.24 2.01
N TYR A 120 10.42 -10.85 3.10
CA TYR A 120 11.24 -11.76 3.91
C TYR A 120 11.75 -12.96 3.11
N LYS A 121 10.87 -13.66 2.38
CA LYS A 121 11.23 -14.81 1.53
C LYS A 121 12.23 -14.44 0.44
N VAL A 122 12.04 -13.28 -0.22
CA VAL A 122 12.99 -12.77 -1.22
C VAL A 122 14.37 -12.54 -0.60
N SER A 123 14.44 -12.03 0.62
CA SER A 123 15.73 -11.85 1.32
C SER A 123 16.44 -13.17 1.60
N GLN A 124 15.69 -14.23 1.92
CA GLN A 124 16.27 -15.56 2.19
C GLN A 124 16.77 -16.22 0.89
N ILE A 125 15.94 -16.23 -0.15
CA ILE A 125 16.32 -16.87 -1.42
C ILE A 125 17.47 -16.12 -2.11
N GLY A 126 17.51 -14.78 -1.99
CA GLY A 126 18.63 -13.99 -2.51
C GLY A 126 19.96 -14.39 -1.90
N LYS A 127 20.00 -14.65 -0.59
CA LYS A 127 21.20 -15.18 0.07
C LYS A 127 21.57 -16.55 -0.47
N THR A 128 20.60 -17.46 -0.60
CA THR A 128 20.82 -18.82 -1.09
C THR A 128 21.34 -18.85 -2.53
N LEU A 129 20.84 -17.93 -3.39
CA LEU A 129 21.25 -17.82 -4.79
C LEU A 129 22.49 -16.94 -4.99
N GLY A 130 23.20 -16.57 -3.93
CA GLY A 130 24.44 -15.78 -3.99
C GLY A 130 24.25 -14.35 -4.46
N PHE A 131 23.03 -13.80 -4.31
CA PHE A 131 22.71 -12.41 -4.59
C PHE A 131 21.97 -11.80 -3.38
N PRO A 132 22.67 -11.45 -2.29
CA PRO A 132 22.05 -10.87 -1.13
C PRO A 132 21.49 -9.49 -1.47
N VAL A 133 20.18 -9.34 -1.29
CA VAL A 133 19.43 -8.08 -1.44
C VAL A 133 18.82 -7.71 -0.10
N GLN A 134 18.88 -6.43 0.27
CA GLN A 134 18.20 -5.92 1.45
C GLN A 134 16.73 -5.69 1.11
N CYS A 135 15.85 -6.49 1.69
CA CYS A 135 14.41 -6.35 1.50
C CYS A 135 13.80 -5.59 2.69
N ILE A 136 13.04 -4.57 2.38
CA ILE A 136 12.35 -3.71 3.34
C ILE A 136 10.84 -3.81 3.08
N GLY A 137 10.10 -4.43 4.00
CA GLY A 137 8.66 -4.38 4.00
C GLY A 137 8.19 -2.99 4.46
N VAL A 138 7.41 -2.32 3.63
CA VAL A 138 6.85 -1.00 3.96
C VAL A 138 5.36 -1.20 4.23
N PRO A 139 4.91 -1.04 5.48
CA PRO A 139 3.53 -1.37 5.84
C PRO A 139 2.54 -0.42 5.22
N LYS A 140 1.41 -0.97 4.78
CA LYS A 140 0.25 -0.27 4.26
C LYS A 140 -0.99 -1.09 4.57
N THR A 141 -1.93 -0.54 5.31
CA THR A 141 -3.29 -1.08 5.48
C THR A 141 -4.21 -0.01 6.04
N ILE A 142 -5.46 0.00 5.57
CA ILE A 142 -6.52 0.81 6.17
C ILE A 142 -7.24 0.08 7.32
N ASP A 143 -7.01 -1.21 7.47
CA ASP A 143 -7.71 -2.05 8.47
C ASP A 143 -7.24 -1.75 9.90
N ASN A 144 -6.12 -1.04 10.04
CA ASN A 144 -5.49 -0.70 11.32
C ASN A 144 -5.16 -1.94 12.18
N ASP A 145 -4.71 -3.02 11.53
CA ASP A 145 -4.55 -4.36 12.12
C ASP A 145 -3.10 -4.81 12.28
N LEU A 146 -2.14 -3.90 12.12
CA LEU A 146 -0.73 -4.23 12.32
C LEU A 146 -0.39 -4.26 13.82
N PRO A 147 0.29 -5.30 14.30
CA PRO A 147 0.71 -5.37 15.70
C PRO A 147 1.72 -4.26 16.03
N VAL A 148 1.69 -3.80 17.28
CA VAL A 148 2.60 -2.76 17.81
C VAL A 148 2.54 -1.45 16.98
N THR A 149 1.36 -1.16 16.40
CA THR A 149 1.14 0.01 15.55
C THR A 149 -0.18 0.65 15.95
N ASP A 150 -0.15 1.88 16.46
CA ASP A 150 -1.37 2.57 16.90
C ASP A 150 -2.21 3.05 15.72
N ASN A 151 -1.55 3.51 14.65
CA ASN A 151 -2.22 4.09 13.50
C ASN A 151 -1.51 3.67 12.20
N CYS A 152 -2.13 2.77 11.47
CA CYS A 152 -1.60 2.28 10.22
C CYS A 152 -1.71 3.32 9.09
N PRO A 153 -0.73 3.38 8.17
CA PRO A 153 -0.75 4.33 7.04
C PRO A 153 -1.97 4.13 6.15
N GLY A 154 -2.85 5.15 6.12
CA GLY A 154 -4.12 5.14 5.37
C GLY A 154 -5.36 5.02 6.25
N PHE A 155 -5.27 4.53 7.48
CA PHE A 155 -6.42 4.38 8.38
C PHE A 155 -7.07 5.72 8.72
N GLY A 156 -6.31 6.73 9.13
CA GLY A 156 -6.87 8.05 9.50
C GLY A 156 -7.66 8.70 8.36
N SER A 157 -7.22 8.55 7.12
CA SER A 157 -7.94 9.06 5.94
C SER A 157 -9.25 8.32 5.71
N VAL A 158 -9.27 6.98 5.83
CA VAL A 158 -10.50 6.20 5.66
C VAL A 158 -11.47 6.43 6.81
N ALA A 159 -10.99 6.57 8.04
CA ALA A 159 -11.82 6.89 9.20
C ALA A 159 -12.59 8.19 8.99
N LYS A 160 -11.92 9.25 8.54
CA LYS A 160 -12.56 10.51 8.17
C LYS A 160 -13.55 10.33 7.03
N TYR A 161 -13.17 9.60 5.99
CA TYR A 161 -14.05 9.38 4.82
C TYR A 161 -15.32 8.65 5.21
N VAL A 162 -15.25 7.61 6.02
CA VAL A 162 -16.41 6.83 6.48
C VAL A 162 -17.33 7.69 7.35
N ALA A 163 -16.77 8.47 8.28
CA ALA A 163 -17.57 9.35 9.13
C ALA A 163 -18.35 10.40 8.29
N VAL A 164 -17.71 11.00 7.29
CA VAL A 164 -18.37 11.97 6.39
C VAL A 164 -19.43 11.27 5.55
N SER A 165 -19.12 10.11 4.96
CA SER A 165 -20.05 9.36 4.10
C SER A 165 -21.31 8.91 4.85
N ILE A 166 -21.17 8.45 6.09
CA ILE A 166 -22.33 8.11 6.94
C ILE A 166 -23.18 9.34 7.22
N MET A 167 -22.58 10.47 7.54
CA MET A 167 -23.33 11.70 7.78
C MET A 167 -24.11 12.14 6.55
N GLU A 168 -23.48 12.18 5.38
CA GLU A 168 -24.12 12.56 4.12
C GLU A 168 -25.27 11.63 3.75
N ALA A 169 -25.03 10.30 3.80
CA ALA A 169 -26.06 9.31 3.50
C ALA A 169 -27.24 9.36 4.49
N SER A 170 -26.98 9.67 5.75
CA SER A 170 -28.06 9.76 6.76
C SER A 170 -28.98 10.96 6.52
N LEU A 171 -28.44 12.10 6.11
CA LEU A 171 -29.23 13.28 5.78
C LEU A 171 -30.13 13.01 4.58
N ASP A 172 -29.65 12.26 3.58
CA ASP A 172 -30.45 11.84 2.43
C ASP A 172 -31.62 10.94 2.87
N VAL A 173 -31.32 9.91 3.67
CA VAL A 173 -32.36 9.01 4.21
C VAL A 173 -33.38 9.76 5.08
N GLU A 174 -32.93 10.63 5.97
CA GLU A 174 -33.78 11.43 6.85
C GLU A 174 -34.76 12.27 6.03
N SER A 175 -34.28 12.87 4.94
CA SER A 175 -35.12 13.73 4.08
C SER A 175 -36.29 13.00 3.41
N MET A 176 -36.20 11.68 3.23
CA MET A 176 -37.20 10.85 2.56
C MET A 176 -37.87 9.79 3.44
N ALA A 177 -37.48 9.64 4.69
CA ALA A 177 -37.83 8.50 5.55
C ALA A 177 -39.36 8.34 5.76
N SER A 178 -40.16 9.41 5.65
CA SER A 178 -41.60 9.34 5.77
C SER A 178 -42.28 8.57 4.63
N SER A 179 -41.72 8.58 3.44
CA SER A 179 -42.39 8.08 2.23
C SER A 179 -41.55 7.06 1.43
N SER A 180 -40.23 6.98 1.64
CA SER A 180 -39.34 6.18 0.83
C SER A 180 -38.32 5.41 1.70
N THR A 181 -37.02 5.52 1.40
CA THR A 181 -35.91 4.80 2.02
C THR A 181 -35.82 5.11 3.52
N LYS A 182 -35.75 4.06 4.33
CA LYS A 182 -35.70 4.16 5.80
C LYS A 182 -34.39 3.60 6.39
N VAL A 183 -33.63 2.86 5.60
CA VAL A 183 -32.43 2.17 6.05
C VAL A 183 -31.33 2.39 5.02
N PHE A 184 -30.14 2.73 5.52
CA PHE A 184 -28.90 2.75 4.76
C PHE A 184 -27.88 1.85 5.46
N ILE A 185 -27.19 1.03 4.70
CA ILE A 185 -26.14 0.13 5.21
C ILE A 185 -24.85 0.46 4.46
N LEU A 186 -23.83 0.84 5.22
CA LEU A 186 -22.47 1.03 4.71
C LEU A 186 -21.61 -0.17 5.08
N GLU A 187 -21.30 -0.99 4.10
CA GLU A 187 -20.29 -2.04 4.26
C GLU A 187 -18.90 -1.45 4.11
N VAL A 188 -18.01 -1.76 5.04
CA VAL A 188 -16.62 -1.31 5.05
C VAL A 188 -15.65 -2.48 5.13
N MET A 189 -14.38 -2.24 4.78
CA MET A 189 -13.31 -3.23 4.93
C MET A 189 -12.95 -3.45 6.40
N GLY A 190 -12.08 -4.44 6.66
CA GLY A 190 -11.62 -4.75 8.00
C GLY A 190 -12.37 -5.91 8.65
N ARG A 191 -12.66 -6.97 7.88
CA ARG A 191 -13.44 -8.15 8.30
C ARG A 191 -13.02 -8.82 9.62
N HIS A 192 -11.82 -8.56 10.12
CA HIS A 192 -11.28 -9.12 11.36
C HIS A 192 -10.86 -8.04 12.37
N ALA A 193 -10.86 -6.78 12.01
CA ALA A 193 -10.32 -5.70 12.83
C ALA A 193 -11.38 -4.73 13.38
N GLY A 194 -12.44 -4.44 12.64
CA GLY A 194 -13.55 -3.58 13.10
C GLY A 194 -13.25 -2.09 13.24
N TRP A 195 -12.00 -1.65 13.10
CA TRP A 195 -11.61 -0.25 13.32
C TRP A 195 -12.27 0.73 12.34
N ILE A 196 -12.44 0.35 11.08
CA ILE A 196 -13.08 1.20 10.08
C ILE A 196 -14.58 1.33 10.38
N ALA A 197 -15.24 0.23 10.76
CA ALA A 197 -16.64 0.26 11.19
C ALA A 197 -16.82 1.16 12.42
N ALA A 198 -15.97 0.98 13.42
CA ALA A 198 -15.97 1.82 14.63
C ALA A 198 -15.77 3.30 14.33
N ALA A 199 -14.95 3.64 13.34
CA ALA A 199 -14.73 5.03 12.91
C ALA A 199 -15.99 5.73 12.39
N ALA A 200 -17.01 4.98 11.94
CA ALA A 200 -18.31 5.54 11.57
C ALA A 200 -18.96 6.29 12.74
N GLY A 201 -18.70 5.87 13.98
CA GLY A 201 -19.19 6.54 15.18
C GLY A 201 -18.73 8.00 15.34
N LEU A 202 -17.66 8.39 14.65
CA LEU A 202 -17.22 9.79 14.62
C LEU A 202 -18.19 10.73 13.90
N ALA A 203 -19.19 10.20 13.17
CA ALA A 203 -20.25 10.99 12.54
C ALA A 203 -21.23 11.54 13.59
N ALA A 204 -21.45 10.84 14.67
CA ALA A 204 -22.39 11.24 15.72
C ALA A 204 -21.87 12.45 16.51
N ARG A 205 -22.64 13.53 16.56
CA ARG A 205 -22.32 14.78 17.28
C ARG A 205 -23.23 15.00 18.50
N LYS A 206 -24.40 14.39 18.48
CA LYS A 206 -25.40 14.44 19.54
C LYS A 206 -26.18 13.13 19.61
N GLU A 207 -26.95 12.93 20.65
CA GLU A 207 -27.84 11.78 20.79
C GLU A 207 -28.82 11.70 19.60
N GLY A 208 -28.99 10.52 19.04
CA GLY A 208 -29.84 10.24 17.88
C GLY A 208 -29.17 10.45 16.52
N ASP A 209 -27.94 10.99 16.47
CA ASP A 209 -27.19 11.06 15.22
C ASP A 209 -26.72 9.66 14.75
N PRO A 210 -26.59 9.45 13.43
CA PRO A 210 -26.05 8.19 12.88
C PRO A 210 -24.55 8.05 13.17
N PRO A 211 -24.03 6.82 13.08
CA PRO A 211 -24.75 5.57 12.79
C PRO A 211 -25.54 5.09 13.99
N HIS A 212 -26.74 4.56 13.77
CA HIS A 212 -27.58 4.01 14.84
C HIS A 212 -27.11 2.62 15.29
N VAL A 213 -26.43 1.87 14.40
CA VAL A 213 -25.89 0.54 14.66
C VAL A 213 -24.53 0.40 13.98
N ILE A 214 -23.56 -0.14 14.70
CA ILE A 214 -22.23 -0.56 14.20
C ILE A 214 -22.07 -2.05 14.50
N LEU A 215 -21.77 -2.86 13.48
CA LEU A 215 -21.63 -4.32 13.58
C LEU A 215 -20.20 -4.77 13.26
#